data_c3e585ff9da19c9acd99e5f3eeedaa87
#
_entry.id   c3e585ff9da19c9acd99e5f3eeedaa87
#
_cell.length_a   1.000
_cell.length_b   1.000
_cell.length_c   1.000
_cell.angle_alpha   90.00
_cell.angle_beta   90.00
_cell.angle_gamma   90.00
#
_symmetry.space_group_name_H-M   'P 1'
#
loop_
_entity.id
_entity.type
_entity.pdbx_description
1 polymer ?
#
loop_
_entity_poly.entity_id
_entity_poly.type
_entity_poly.pdbx_seq_one_letter_code
_entity_poly.pdbx_strand_id
1 'polypeptide(L)'
;QVLDTLFFDFIDLAKELQPKVVVAENVKGLLLGNAKSYVIEIYKSFDEAGYYCQHFLLDASKMGVPQRRERVFFIALRKDLAKPFLHWQDMFTKVPKIEMEFNEKEIPFKMVFTDYKDRDLTPACLNLWNNRIDSDNDLGNINERLFNAPTYFGFKFTKMQEVNKTIIANDNTVLFDYPRLVNKDELSKIGTYPLDYNFLKLRPEYLIGMSVPPIMTAQISTKIYEQWLSKL
;
A
#
# COMPACT_ATOMS: atom_id res chain seq x y z
N GLN A 1 -11.75 6.45 -16.75
CA GLN A 1 -12.93 7.33 -16.54
C GLN A 1 -13.99 6.68 -15.64
N VAL A 2 -14.33 5.41 -15.77
CA VAL A 2 -15.33 4.74 -14.89
C VAL A 2 -14.81 4.52 -13.46
N LEU A 3 -13.51 4.32 -13.27
CA LEU A 3 -12.90 4.18 -11.93
C LEU A 3 -12.87 5.48 -11.12
N ASP A 4 -12.91 6.63 -11.80
CA ASP A 4 -12.87 7.94 -11.13
C ASP A 4 -14.20 8.25 -10.43
N THR A 5 -15.34 7.72 -10.89
CA THR A 5 -16.64 7.92 -10.26
C THR A 5 -16.84 7.10 -9.00
N LEU A 6 -16.24 5.92 -8.89
CA LEU A 6 -16.41 5.02 -7.73
C LEU A 6 -16.04 5.65 -6.39
N PHE A 7 -15.11 6.59 -6.37
CA PHE A 7 -14.75 7.29 -5.15
C PHE A 7 -15.91 8.20 -4.68
N PHE A 8 -16.58 8.86 -5.61
CA PHE A 8 -17.75 9.70 -5.29
C PHE A 8 -18.96 8.86 -4.93
N ASP A 9 -19.20 7.74 -5.62
CA ASP A 9 -20.25 6.78 -5.27
C ASP A 9 -20.05 6.26 -3.83
N PHE A 10 -18.79 6.04 -3.41
CA PHE A 10 -18.46 5.68 -2.03
C PHE A 10 -18.78 6.80 -1.04
N ILE A 11 -18.54 8.08 -1.39
CA ILE A 11 -18.90 9.22 -0.54
C ILE A 11 -20.42 9.38 -0.45
N ASP A 12 -21.13 9.18 -1.55
CA ASP A 12 -22.61 9.21 -1.57
C ASP A 12 -23.20 8.11 -0.68
N LEU A 13 -22.63 6.89 -0.72
CA LEU A 13 -22.99 5.82 0.21
C LEU A 13 -22.73 6.21 1.68
N ALA A 14 -21.59 6.84 1.96
CA ALA A 14 -21.30 7.35 3.31
C ALA A 14 -22.27 8.43 3.75
N LYS A 15 -22.72 9.28 2.83
CA LYS A 15 -23.77 10.30 3.08
C LYS A 15 -25.10 9.68 3.47
N GLU A 16 -25.51 8.59 2.82
CA GLU A 16 -26.76 7.88 3.14
C GLU A 16 -26.66 7.08 4.45
N LEU A 17 -25.56 6.35 4.66
CA LEU A 17 -25.37 5.48 5.84
C LEU A 17 -24.96 6.24 7.11
N GLN A 18 -24.41 7.44 6.98
CA GLN A 18 -23.95 8.29 8.08
C GLN A 18 -23.06 7.59 9.13
N PRO A 19 -22.02 6.79 8.73
CA PRO A 19 -21.11 6.21 9.70
C PRO A 19 -20.40 7.29 10.51
N LYS A 20 -19.92 6.96 11.73
CA LYS A 20 -19.18 7.91 12.57
C LYS A 20 -17.87 8.36 11.90
N VAL A 21 -17.18 7.42 11.26
CA VAL A 21 -15.90 7.62 10.56
C VAL A 21 -15.94 6.94 9.20
N VAL A 22 -15.38 7.59 8.20
CA VAL A 22 -15.16 7.04 6.85
C VAL A 22 -13.67 6.96 6.59
N VAL A 23 -13.21 5.84 6.03
CA VAL A 23 -11.82 5.64 5.61
C VAL A 23 -11.82 5.18 4.17
N ALA A 24 -11.18 5.96 3.30
CA ALA A 24 -11.00 5.63 1.88
C ALA A 24 -9.50 5.56 1.55
N GLU A 25 -9.10 4.59 0.74
CA GLU A 25 -7.72 4.41 0.32
C GLU A 25 -7.57 4.68 -1.17
N ASN A 26 -6.40 5.23 -1.54
CA ASN A 26 -6.04 5.37 -2.94
C ASN A 26 -4.50 5.33 -3.12
N VAL A 27 -4.06 5.28 -4.37
CA VAL A 27 -2.63 5.30 -4.71
C VAL A 27 -2.04 6.71 -4.57
N LYS A 28 -0.74 6.79 -4.25
CA LYS A 28 0.02 8.06 -4.14
C LYS A 28 -0.17 8.98 -5.35
N GLY A 29 -0.32 8.42 -6.55
CA GLY A 29 -0.52 9.17 -7.79
C GLY A 29 -1.67 10.19 -7.74
N LEU A 30 -2.68 9.94 -6.90
CA LEU A 30 -3.80 10.87 -6.69
C LEU A 30 -3.38 12.24 -6.14
N LEU A 31 -2.25 12.31 -5.43
CA LEU A 31 -1.71 13.56 -4.89
C LEU A 31 -0.80 14.32 -5.88
N LEU A 32 -0.56 13.78 -7.09
CA LEU A 32 0.42 14.30 -8.03
C LEU A 32 -0.22 14.89 -9.29
N GLY A 33 0.45 15.90 -9.86
CA GLY A 33 0.11 16.46 -11.17
C GLY A 33 -1.34 16.95 -11.27
N ASN A 34 -2.01 16.59 -12.36
CA ASN A 34 -3.40 17.01 -12.65
C ASN A 34 -4.45 16.38 -11.72
N ALA A 35 -4.08 15.35 -10.95
CA ALA A 35 -4.99 14.72 -10.00
C ALA A 35 -5.27 15.58 -8.75
N LYS A 36 -4.54 16.68 -8.52
CA LYS A 36 -4.79 17.60 -7.40
C LYS A 36 -6.19 18.22 -7.41
N SER A 37 -6.76 18.50 -8.59
CA SER A 37 -8.13 19.00 -8.70
C SER A 37 -9.14 18.00 -8.16
N TYR A 38 -8.89 16.71 -8.38
CA TYR A 38 -9.73 15.62 -7.89
C TYR A 38 -9.72 15.53 -6.35
N VAL A 39 -8.58 15.80 -5.71
CA VAL A 39 -8.50 15.87 -4.24
C VAL A 39 -9.36 17.01 -3.69
N ILE A 40 -9.42 18.16 -4.37
CA ILE A 40 -10.29 19.27 -3.98
C ILE A 40 -11.77 18.87 -4.06
N GLU A 41 -12.15 18.17 -5.12
CA GLU A 41 -13.52 17.65 -5.27
C GLU A 41 -13.87 16.63 -4.20
N ILE A 42 -12.94 15.74 -3.83
CA ILE A 42 -13.11 14.79 -2.72
C ILE A 42 -13.39 15.52 -1.41
N TYR A 43 -12.64 16.54 -1.07
CA TYR A 43 -12.87 17.33 0.15
C TYR A 43 -14.24 18.01 0.13
N LYS A 44 -14.61 18.61 -0.99
CA LYS A 44 -15.92 19.25 -1.16
C LYS A 44 -17.04 18.24 -0.98
N SER A 45 -16.96 17.07 -1.60
CA SER A 45 -17.97 16.01 -1.50
C SER A 45 -18.11 15.48 -0.08
N PHE A 46 -17.00 15.28 0.66
CA PHE A 46 -17.06 14.92 2.08
C PHE A 46 -17.69 16.03 2.93
N ASP A 47 -17.37 17.29 2.64
CA ASP A 47 -17.95 18.42 3.37
C ASP A 47 -19.47 18.50 3.18
N GLU A 48 -19.94 18.33 1.94
CA GLU A 48 -21.36 18.28 1.57
C GLU A 48 -22.08 17.03 2.13
N ALA A 49 -21.35 15.92 2.30
CA ALA A 49 -21.83 14.70 2.95
C ALA A 49 -21.90 14.80 4.49
N GLY A 50 -21.43 15.91 5.08
CA GLY A 50 -21.46 16.16 6.51
C GLY A 50 -20.24 15.67 7.28
N TYR A 51 -19.08 15.60 6.64
CA TYR A 51 -17.82 15.14 7.24
C TYR A 51 -16.70 16.18 7.19
N TYR A 52 -15.84 16.16 8.21
CA TYR A 52 -14.50 16.74 8.13
C TYR A 52 -13.55 15.68 7.60
N CYS A 53 -12.90 15.92 6.47
CA CYS A 53 -11.96 14.99 5.81
C CYS A 53 -10.53 15.51 5.89
N GLN A 54 -9.60 14.60 6.13
CA GLN A 54 -8.15 14.83 6.05
C GLN A 54 -7.53 13.69 5.26
N HIS A 55 -6.35 13.90 4.65
CA HIS A 55 -5.63 12.81 4.01
C HIS A 55 -4.20 12.67 4.54
N PHE A 56 -3.71 11.44 4.50
CA PHE A 56 -2.38 11.05 4.97
C PHE A 56 -1.72 10.15 3.94
N LEU A 57 -0.49 10.48 3.56
CA LEU A 57 0.36 9.58 2.78
C LEU A 57 1.15 8.71 3.75
N LEU A 58 0.87 7.42 3.78
CA LEU A 58 1.44 6.46 4.73
C LEU A 58 2.28 5.43 4.00
N ASP A 59 3.44 5.08 4.59
CA ASP A 59 4.31 3.99 4.11
C ASP A 59 4.17 2.77 5.03
N ALA A 60 3.67 1.67 4.49
CA ALA A 60 3.49 0.41 5.20
C ALA A 60 4.77 -0.10 5.87
N SER A 61 5.96 0.17 5.30
CA SER A 61 7.24 -0.25 5.89
C SER A 61 7.52 0.37 7.26
N LYS A 62 6.86 1.47 7.61
CA LYS A 62 6.91 2.13 8.91
C LYS A 62 5.79 1.71 9.86
N MET A 63 5.00 0.72 9.46
CA MET A 63 3.80 0.26 10.13
C MET A 63 3.82 -1.25 10.41
N GLY A 64 5.00 -1.86 10.56
CA GLY A 64 5.14 -3.30 10.83
C GLY A 64 4.89 -4.21 9.61
N VAL A 65 4.90 -3.66 8.40
CA VAL A 65 4.74 -4.42 7.16
C VAL A 65 6.09 -4.57 6.46
N PRO A 66 6.53 -5.80 6.12
CA PRO A 66 7.82 -6.03 5.42
C PRO A 66 7.77 -5.65 3.94
N GLN A 67 7.18 -4.50 3.63
CA GLN A 67 7.02 -4.00 2.28
C GLN A 67 6.98 -2.47 2.26
N ARG A 68 7.78 -1.84 1.40
CA ARG A 68 7.63 -0.42 1.06
C ARG A 68 6.42 -0.24 0.16
N ARG A 69 5.34 0.32 0.73
CA ARG A 69 4.08 0.55 0.02
C ARG A 69 3.43 1.85 0.49
N GLU A 70 3.56 2.88 -0.32
CA GLU A 70 2.91 4.16 -0.03
C GLU A 70 1.48 4.17 -0.53
N ARG A 71 0.56 4.58 0.35
CA ARG A 71 -0.86 4.76 0.05
C ARG A 71 -1.39 6.04 0.68
N VAL A 72 -2.31 6.70 0.00
CA VAL A 72 -3.03 7.83 0.56
C VAL A 72 -4.32 7.35 1.20
N PHE A 73 -4.55 7.78 2.44
CA PHE A 73 -5.78 7.50 3.17
C PHE A 73 -6.52 8.80 3.42
N PHE A 74 -7.78 8.86 2.98
CA PHE A 74 -8.72 9.90 3.36
C PHE A 74 -9.48 9.41 4.58
N ILE A 75 -9.39 10.16 5.68
CA ILE A 75 -10.01 9.81 6.96
C ILE A 75 -10.95 10.94 7.31
N ALA A 76 -12.23 10.62 7.45
CA ALA A 76 -13.26 11.61 7.64
C ALA A 76 -14.09 11.31 8.90
N LEU A 77 -14.27 12.31 9.75
CA LEU A 77 -15.12 12.26 10.96
C LEU A 77 -16.40 13.05 10.72
N ARG A 78 -17.55 12.48 11.09
CA ARG A 78 -18.86 13.13 10.95
C ARG A 78 -18.92 14.41 11.77
N LYS A 79 -19.42 15.49 11.19
CA LYS A 79 -19.34 16.86 11.73
C LYS A 79 -20.00 17.03 13.10
N ASP A 80 -21.14 16.36 13.33
CA ASP A 80 -21.85 16.41 14.62
C ASP A 80 -21.03 15.83 15.79
N LEU A 81 -20.13 14.90 15.51
CA LEU A 81 -19.25 14.23 16.47
C LEU A 81 -17.90 14.93 16.66
N ALA A 82 -17.53 15.81 15.73
CA ALA A 82 -16.20 16.37 15.65
C ALA A 82 -15.87 17.42 16.72
N LYS A 83 -16.86 18.04 17.33
CA LYS A 83 -16.69 19.20 18.24
C LYS A 83 -15.61 19.03 19.32
N PRO A 84 -15.48 17.88 20.02
CA PRO A 84 -14.47 17.70 21.04
C PRO A 84 -13.02 17.65 20.50
N PHE A 85 -12.86 17.39 19.21
CA PHE A 85 -11.58 17.13 18.58
C PHE A 85 -11.10 18.29 17.70
N LEU A 86 -11.96 19.30 17.45
CA LEU A 86 -11.64 20.40 16.54
C LEU A 86 -10.46 21.23 17.06
N HIS A 87 -9.49 21.44 16.19
CA HIS A 87 -8.38 22.37 16.41
C HIS A 87 -8.11 23.18 15.14
N TRP A 88 -7.41 24.30 15.27
CA TRP A 88 -7.01 25.09 14.13
C TRP A 88 -5.83 24.40 13.43
N GLN A 89 -6.02 24.03 12.17
CA GLN A 89 -4.96 23.54 11.29
C GLN A 89 -4.15 24.71 10.72
N ASP A 90 -4.85 25.78 10.36
CA ASP A 90 -4.31 27.06 9.91
C ASP A 90 -5.19 28.22 10.39
N MET A 91 -4.95 29.46 9.92
CA MET A 91 -5.71 30.65 10.33
C MET A 91 -7.21 30.57 9.99
N PHE A 92 -7.63 29.72 9.07
CA PHE A 92 -9.01 29.68 8.54
C PHE A 92 -9.69 28.33 8.66
N THR A 93 -8.91 27.24 8.86
CA THR A 93 -9.42 25.87 8.77
C THR A 93 -9.34 25.16 10.11
N LYS A 94 -10.49 24.66 10.59
CA LYS A 94 -10.56 23.73 11.73
C LYS A 94 -10.79 22.32 11.24
N VAL A 95 -10.02 21.38 11.78
CA VAL A 95 -10.17 19.95 11.51
C VAL A 95 -10.14 19.15 12.80
N PRO A 96 -10.74 17.96 12.88
CA PRO A 96 -10.60 17.07 14.02
C PRO A 96 -9.16 16.58 14.12
N LYS A 97 -8.52 16.82 15.28
CA LYS A 97 -7.13 16.37 15.51
C LYS A 97 -7.05 14.85 15.42
N ILE A 98 -6.13 14.35 14.61
CA ILE A 98 -5.72 12.95 14.56
C ILE A 98 -4.25 12.87 14.12
N GLU A 99 -3.48 12.04 14.79
CA GLU A 99 -2.07 11.82 14.51
C GLU A 99 -1.87 10.47 13.84
N MET A 100 -1.38 10.48 12.58
CA MET A 100 -1.11 9.30 11.76
C MET A 100 0.39 9.16 11.48
N GLU A 101 1.18 9.27 12.56
CA GLU A 101 2.63 9.04 12.49
C GLU A 101 2.95 7.61 12.93
N PHE A 102 3.78 6.94 12.12
CA PHE A 102 4.24 5.58 12.33
C PHE A 102 5.75 5.53 12.09
N ASN A 103 6.49 5.03 13.07
CA ASN A 103 7.96 5.02 13.07
C ASN A 103 8.52 3.65 13.45
N GLU A 104 7.82 2.58 13.09
CA GLU A 104 8.30 1.23 13.34
C GLU A 104 9.55 0.93 12.51
N LYS A 105 10.41 0.08 13.09
CA LYS A 105 11.62 -0.35 12.39
C LYS A 105 11.27 -1.18 11.16
N GLU A 106 11.87 -0.84 10.03
CA GLU A 106 11.71 -1.59 8.78
C GLU A 106 12.10 -3.06 8.94
N ILE A 107 11.28 -3.95 8.38
CA ILE A 107 11.48 -5.39 8.42
C ILE A 107 12.13 -5.84 7.11
N PRO A 108 13.41 -6.28 7.12
CA PRO A 108 14.09 -6.74 5.92
C PRO A 108 13.55 -8.10 5.46
N PHE A 109 13.73 -8.41 4.15
CA PHE A 109 13.21 -9.63 3.53
C PHE A 109 13.66 -10.91 4.25
N LYS A 110 14.87 -10.97 4.81
CA LYS A 110 15.37 -12.12 5.57
C LYS A 110 14.43 -12.58 6.71
N MET A 111 13.61 -11.67 7.25
CA MET A 111 12.68 -12.00 8.35
C MET A 111 11.44 -12.74 7.85
N VAL A 112 11.15 -12.68 6.56
CA VAL A 112 10.02 -13.36 5.92
C VAL A 112 10.47 -14.53 5.05
N PHE A 113 11.77 -14.67 4.80
CA PHE A 113 12.37 -15.70 3.97
C PHE A 113 11.98 -17.11 4.45
N THR A 114 11.75 -17.99 3.49
CA THR A 114 11.51 -19.43 3.70
C THR A 114 12.37 -20.23 2.73
N ASP A 115 12.93 -21.35 3.22
CA ASP A 115 13.85 -22.16 2.42
C ASP A 115 13.10 -23.25 1.63
N TYR A 116 12.07 -22.79 0.84
CA TYR A 116 11.46 -23.68 -0.14
C TYR A 116 11.10 -22.90 -1.43
N LYS A 117 10.91 -23.64 -2.51
CA LYS A 117 10.66 -23.12 -3.84
C LYS A 117 9.36 -23.72 -4.39
N ASP A 118 8.44 -22.85 -4.79
CA ASP A 118 7.21 -23.18 -5.51
C ASP A 118 7.12 -22.50 -6.88
N ARG A 119 8.05 -21.55 -7.16
CA ARG A 119 8.06 -20.75 -8.39
C ARG A 119 9.49 -20.65 -8.94
N ASP A 120 9.70 -21.24 -10.12
CA ASP A 120 10.99 -21.23 -10.82
C ASP A 120 11.17 -20.00 -11.73
N LEU A 121 12.43 -19.67 -11.98
CA LEU A 121 12.79 -18.79 -13.09
C LEU A 121 12.72 -19.58 -14.41
N THR A 122 12.22 -18.93 -15.47
CA THR A 122 12.34 -19.48 -16.82
C THR A 122 13.83 -19.57 -17.21
N PRO A 123 14.22 -20.44 -18.17
CA PRO A 123 15.62 -20.53 -18.61
C PRO A 123 16.23 -19.17 -19.02
N ALA A 124 15.43 -18.31 -19.69
CA ALA A 124 15.87 -16.97 -20.07
C ALA A 124 16.13 -16.08 -18.82
N CYS A 125 15.20 -16.08 -17.86
CA CYS A 125 15.38 -15.33 -16.60
C CYS A 125 16.55 -15.86 -15.78
N LEU A 126 16.75 -17.18 -15.74
CA LEU A 126 17.89 -17.79 -15.05
C LEU A 126 19.23 -17.39 -15.69
N ASN A 127 19.31 -17.34 -17.02
CA ASN A 127 20.51 -16.85 -17.72
C ASN A 127 20.81 -15.39 -17.34
N LEU A 128 19.80 -14.52 -17.31
CA LEU A 128 19.97 -13.13 -16.86
C LEU A 128 20.44 -13.11 -15.38
N TRP A 129 19.76 -13.85 -14.51
CA TRP A 129 20.07 -13.91 -13.08
C TRP A 129 21.54 -14.33 -12.83
N ASN A 130 22.07 -15.28 -13.58
CA ASN A 130 23.48 -15.72 -13.49
C ASN A 130 24.48 -14.62 -13.84
N ASN A 131 24.08 -13.61 -14.60
CA ASN A 131 24.90 -12.48 -15.01
C ASN A 131 24.66 -11.21 -14.18
N ARG A 132 23.99 -11.30 -13.01
CA ARG A 132 23.68 -10.15 -12.15
C ARG A 132 24.93 -9.61 -11.46
N ILE A 133 24.92 -8.32 -11.19
CA ILE A 133 25.88 -7.60 -10.34
C ILE A 133 25.13 -6.84 -9.24
N ASP A 134 25.84 -6.44 -8.19
CA ASP A 134 25.22 -5.84 -7.00
C ASP A 134 24.39 -4.57 -7.27
N SER A 135 24.72 -3.84 -8.32
CA SER A 135 23.99 -2.64 -8.73
C SER A 135 22.68 -2.91 -9.47
N ASP A 136 22.43 -4.14 -9.92
CA ASP A 136 21.20 -4.47 -10.65
C ASP A 136 20.00 -4.48 -9.70
N ASN A 137 18.90 -3.86 -10.13
CA ASN A 137 17.64 -3.76 -9.38
C ASN A 137 16.55 -4.69 -9.90
N ASP A 138 16.73 -5.22 -11.11
CA ASP A 138 15.81 -6.12 -11.81
C ASP A 138 16.52 -6.85 -12.96
N LEU A 139 15.85 -7.83 -13.56
CA LEU A 139 16.43 -8.54 -14.72
C LEU A 139 16.50 -7.65 -15.97
N GLY A 140 15.72 -6.56 -16.01
CA GLY A 140 15.77 -5.59 -17.10
C GLY A 140 17.09 -4.85 -17.18
N ASN A 141 17.66 -4.45 -16.02
CA ASN A 141 18.98 -3.82 -15.97
C ASN A 141 20.05 -4.74 -16.59
N ILE A 142 19.98 -6.02 -16.30
CA ILE A 142 20.94 -7.02 -16.84
C ILE A 142 20.72 -7.18 -18.35
N ASN A 143 19.47 -7.30 -18.77
CA ASN A 143 19.12 -7.50 -20.19
C ASN A 143 19.53 -6.29 -21.03
N GLU A 144 19.32 -5.09 -20.52
CA GLU A 144 19.78 -3.85 -21.17
C GLU A 144 21.31 -3.81 -21.28
N ARG A 145 22.02 -4.13 -20.19
CA ARG A 145 23.47 -4.15 -20.13
C ARG A 145 24.12 -5.17 -21.07
N LEU A 146 23.50 -6.37 -21.21
CA LEU A 146 24.06 -7.46 -22.03
C LEU A 146 23.64 -7.41 -23.50
N PHE A 147 22.40 -6.98 -23.75
CA PHE A 147 21.77 -7.15 -25.07
C PHE A 147 21.18 -5.84 -25.64
N ASN A 148 21.32 -4.74 -24.94
CA ASN A 148 20.72 -3.43 -25.28
C ASN A 148 19.20 -3.55 -25.55
N ALA A 149 18.48 -4.34 -24.73
CA ALA A 149 17.07 -4.65 -24.90
C ALA A 149 16.28 -4.26 -23.63
N PRO A 150 15.36 -3.29 -23.68
CA PRO A 150 14.60 -2.78 -22.53
C PRO A 150 13.41 -3.70 -22.18
N THR A 151 13.68 -4.91 -21.71
CA THR A 151 12.68 -5.92 -21.31
C THR A 151 12.98 -6.46 -19.91
N TYR A 152 12.04 -7.22 -19.31
CA TYR A 152 12.16 -7.85 -17.99
C TYR A 152 12.19 -6.92 -16.77
N PHE A 153 11.88 -5.63 -16.88
CA PHE A 153 11.81 -4.69 -15.74
C PHE A 153 10.75 -5.08 -14.68
N GLY A 154 9.77 -5.92 -15.03
CA GLY A 154 8.81 -6.47 -14.08
C GLY A 154 9.40 -7.50 -13.11
N PHE A 155 10.59 -8.04 -13.39
CA PHE A 155 11.29 -9.01 -12.56
C PHE A 155 12.25 -8.32 -11.61
N LYS A 156 11.71 -7.66 -10.59
CA LYS A 156 12.45 -6.87 -9.60
C LYS A 156 13.21 -7.75 -8.64
N PHE A 157 14.42 -7.36 -8.25
CA PHE A 157 15.15 -8.03 -7.18
C PHE A 157 14.68 -7.60 -5.79
N THR A 158 14.58 -8.60 -4.90
CA THR A 158 14.58 -8.41 -3.44
C THR A 158 15.89 -8.99 -2.88
N LYS A 159 16.53 -8.25 -1.95
CA LYS A 159 17.78 -8.66 -1.28
C LYS A 159 17.51 -8.93 0.18
N MET A 160 18.23 -9.89 0.77
CA MET A 160 17.99 -10.35 2.15
C MET A 160 17.98 -9.24 3.19
N GLN A 161 18.84 -8.23 3.06
CA GLN A 161 18.99 -7.16 4.04
C GLN A 161 18.09 -5.93 3.76
N GLU A 162 17.34 -5.94 2.67
CA GLU A 162 16.49 -4.84 2.25
C GLU A 162 15.01 -5.13 2.53
N VAL A 163 14.22 -4.08 2.72
CA VAL A 163 12.75 -4.17 2.74
C VAL A 163 12.25 -4.46 1.34
N ASN A 164 11.31 -5.40 1.23
CA ASN A 164 10.73 -5.74 -0.08
C ASN A 164 10.06 -4.53 -0.74
N LYS A 165 10.22 -4.42 -2.05
CA LYS A 165 9.52 -3.41 -2.87
C LYS A 165 8.02 -3.71 -2.91
N THR A 166 7.21 -2.74 -3.33
CA THR A 166 5.76 -2.92 -3.48
C THR A 166 5.42 -4.14 -4.33
N ILE A 167 4.66 -5.08 -3.76
CA ILE A 167 4.02 -6.17 -4.51
C ILE A 167 2.89 -5.58 -5.37
N ILE A 168 2.88 -5.94 -6.64
CA ILE A 168 1.86 -5.54 -7.62
C ILE A 168 1.06 -6.76 -8.09
N ALA A 169 -0.11 -6.54 -8.71
CA ALA A 169 -1.02 -7.61 -9.13
C ALA A 169 -0.40 -8.68 -10.06
N ASN A 170 0.63 -8.33 -10.81
CA ASN A 170 1.42 -9.24 -11.66
C ASN A 170 2.87 -9.29 -11.18
N ASP A 171 3.08 -9.53 -9.89
CA ASP A 171 4.40 -9.49 -9.30
C ASP A 171 5.27 -10.68 -9.71
N ASN A 172 6.48 -10.37 -10.12
CA ASN A 172 7.55 -11.31 -10.45
C ASN A 172 8.83 -10.95 -9.67
N THR A 173 8.69 -10.72 -8.36
CA THR A 173 9.85 -10.45 -7.51
C THR A 173 10.77 -11.67 -7.46
N VAL A 174 12.03 -11.46 -7.81
CA VAL A 174 13.11 -12.46 -7.86
C VAL A 174 14.00 -12.28 -6.65
N LEU A 175 14.44 -13.36 -6.02
CA LEU A 175 15.46 -13.27 -5.00
C LEU A 175 16.83 -12.99 -5.64
N PHE A 176 17.53 -11.98 -5.11
CA PHE A 176 18.88 -11.68 -5.59
C PHE A 176 19.85 -12.79 -5.22
N ASP A 177 19.70 -13.37 -4.02
CA ASP A 177 20.62 -14.37 -3.46
C ASP A 177 20.30 -15.81 -3.90
N TYR A 178 19.10 -16.08 -4.43
CA TYR A 178 18.62 -17.40 -4.83
C TYR A 178 17.92 -17.35 -6.20
N PRO A 179 18.20 -18.33 -7.10
CA PRO A 179 17.65 -18.34 -8.46
C PRO A 179 16.17 -18.77 -8.51
N ARG A 180 15.29 -18.04 -7.84
CA ARG A 180 13.85 -18.29 -7.78
C ARG A 180 13.04 -17.02 -7.59
N LEU A 181 11.77 -17.12 -7.85
CA LEU A 181 10.79 -16.10 -7.46
C LEU A 181 10.49 -16.18 -5.95
N VAL A 182 9.95 -15.11 -5.40
CA VAL A 182 9.35 -15.09 -4.07
C VAL A 182 8.21 -16.11 -4.04
N ASN A 183 8.20 -17.02 -3.07
CA ASN A 183 7.20 -18.07 -2.95
C ASN A 183 5.90 -17.57 -2.28
N LYS A 184 4.86 -18.42 -2.26
CA LYS A 184 3.54 -18.09 -1.72
C LYS A 184 3.57 -17.64 -0.26
N ASP A 185 4.34 -18.33 0.60
CA ASP A 185 4.39 -18.01 2.03
C ASP A 185 5.14 -16.70 2.28
N GLU A 186 6.21 -16.46 1.52
CA GLU A 186 6.92 -15.18 1.55
C GLU A 186 6.01 -14.03 1.09
N LEU A 187 5.25 -14.22 -0.01
CA LEU A 187 4.26 -13.25 -0.47
C LEU A 187 3.22 -12.96 0.61
N SER A 188 2.69 -14.00 1.27
CA SER A 188 1.73 -13.84 2.36
C SER A 188 2.31 -13.04 3.53
N LYS A 189 3.54 -13.37 3.95
CA LYS A 189 4.25 -12.62 5.01
C LYS A 189 4.54 -11.18 4.62
N ILE A 190 5.00 -10.93 3.38
CA ILE A 190 5.24 -9.58 2.86
C ILE A 190 3.95 -8.75 2.84
N GLY A 191 2.83 -9.37 2.46
CA GLY A 191 1.51 -8.76 2.46
C GLY A 191 0.84 -8.74 3.83
N THR A 192 1.47 -9.32 4.86
CA THR A 192 0.91 -9.51 6.22
C THR A 192 -0.40 -10.30 6.26
N TYR A 193 -0.58 -11.21 5.31
CA TYR A 193 -1.69 -12.16 5.31
C TYR A 193 -1.39 -13.36 6.23
N PRO A 194 -2.40 -13.94 6.90
CA PRO A 194 -2.25 -15.21 7.58
C PRO A 194 -1.75 -16.31 6.62
N LEU A 195 -0.90 -17.21 7.09
CA LEU A 195 -0.35 -18.29 6.24
C LEU A 195 -1.40 -19.30 5.80
N ASP A 196 -2.47 -19.44 6.57
CA ASP A 196 -3.65 -20.28 6.27
C ASP A 196 -4.70 -19.56 5.44
N TYR A 197 -4.43 -18.32 4.98
CA TYR A 197 -5.37 -17.57 4.14
C TYR A 197 -5.64 -18.32 2.83
N ASN A 198 -6.92 -18.58 2.56
CA ASN A 198 -7.33 -19.29 1.37
C ASN A 198 -7.51 -18.32 0.18
N PHE A 199 -6.53 -18.28 -0.70
CA PHE A 199 -6.59 -17.47 -1.94
C PHE A 199 -7.52 -18.07 -3.00
N LEU A 200 -8.16 -19.22 -2.73
CA LEU A 200 -9.01 -19.97 -3.66
C LEU A 200 -8.27 -20.25 -4.99
N LYS A 201 -8.86 -19.85 -6.11
CA LYS A 201 -8.29 -20.03 -7.46
C LYS A 201 -7.47 -18.81 -7.92
N LEU A 202 -7.36 -17.77 -7.09
CA LEU A 202 -6.62 -16.56 -7.43
C LEU A 202 -5.16 -16.69 -7.03
N ARG A 203 -4.31 -16.05 -7.79
CA ARG A 203 -2.87 -15.99 -7.48
C ARG A 203 -2.64 -15.10 -6.26
N PRO A 204 -1.81 -15.52 -5.28
CA PRO A 204 -1.53 -14.73 -4.09
C PRO A 204 -1.02 -13.32 -4.42
N GLU A 205 -0.09 -13.20 -5.37
CA GLU A 205 0.45 -11.92 -5.78
C GLU A 205 -0.62 -10.94 -6.30
N TYR A 206 -1.66 -11.47 -6.96
CA TYR A 206 -2.76 -10.65 -7.46
C TYR A 206 -3.55 -10.02 -6.30
N LEU A 207 -4.03 -10.84 -5.36
CA LEU A 207 -4.82 -10.35 -4.23
C LEU A 207 -3.99 -9.44 -3.33
N ILE A 208 -2.76 -9.83 -2.99
CA ILE A 208 -1.85 -9.04 -2.14
C ILE A 208 -1.49 -7.71 -2.83
N GLY A 209 -1.21 -7.76 -4.14
CA GLY A 209 -0.87 -6.56 -4.91
C GLY A 209 -2.02 -5.54 -5.02
N MET A 210 -3.28 -6.02 -5.03
CA MET A 210 -4.48 -5.19 -5.11
C MET A 210 -4.97 -4.71 -3.73
N SER A 211 -4.48 -5.27 -2.64
CA SER A 211 -4.98 -4.99 -1.29
C SER A 211 -4.14 -3.98 -0.52
N VAL A 212 -4.71 -3.47 0.56
CA VAL A 212 -3.98 -2.85 1.66
C VAL A 212 -3.52 -3.95 2.62
N PRO A 213 -2.25 -3.97 3.04
CA PRO A 213 -1.78 -4.96 4.02
C PRO A 213 -2.62 -4.93 5.30
N PRO A 214 -3.10 -6.07 5.82
CA PRO A 214 -3.92 -6.15 7.03
C PRO A 214 -3.33 -5.42 8.25
N ILE A 215 -2.03 -5.53 8.49
CA ILE A 215 -1.37 -4.82 9.60
C ILE A 215 -1.44 -3.31 9.41
N MET A 216 -1.23 -2.80 8.19
CA MET A 216 -1.38 -1.37 7.90
C MET A 216 -2.79 -0.87 8.24
N THR A 217 -3.81 -1.62 7.84
CA THR A 217 -5.22 -1.30 8.16
C THR A 217 -5.48 -1.35 9.67
N ALA A 218 -4.96 -2.36 10.36
CA ALA A 218 -5.09 -2.49 11.81
C ALA A 218 -4.47 -1.29 12.56
N GLN A 219 -3.28 -0.85 12.18
CA GLN A 219 -2.59 0.30 12.77
C GLN A 219 -3.42 1.59 12.61
N ILE A 220 -3.95 1.84 11.41
CA ILE A 220 -4.80 2.99 11.12
C ILE A 220 -6.08 2.94 11.97
N SER A 221 -6.74 1.77 11.98
CA SER A 221 -7.98 1.57 12.75
C SER A 221 -7.77 1.75 14.25
N THR A 222 -6.64 1.29 14.80
CA THR A 222 -6.25 1.48 16.19
C THR A 222 -6.10 2.98 16.50
N LYS A 223 -5.37 3.74 15.68
CA LYS A 223 -5.22 5.20 15.85
C LYS A 223 -6.57 5.93 15.81
N ILE A 224 -7.47 5.55 14.91
CA ILE A 224 -8.82 6.14 14.83
C ILE A 224 -9.63 5.79 16.08
N TYR A 225 -9.58 4.55 16.54
CA TYR A 225 -10.28 4.12 17.74
C TYR A 225 -9.80 4.88 18.97
N GLU A 226 -8.49 4.88 19.23
CA GLU A 226 -7.90 5.50 20.41
C GLU A 226 -8.09 7.02 20.47
N GLN A 227 -8.01 7.70 19.32
CA GLN A 227 -8.06 9.16 19.29
C GLN A 227 -9.48 9.70 19.17
N TRP A 228 -10.39 8.98 18.53
CA TRP A 228 -11.77 9.42 18.29
C TRP A 228 -12.82 8.48 18.88
N LEU A 229 -12.93 7.24 18.37
CA LEU A 229 -14.09 6.39 18.64
C LEU A 229 -14.26 5.98 20.11
N SER A 230 -13.16 5.79 20.84
CA SER A 230 -13.19 5.49 22.28
C SER A 230 -13.69 6.66 23.16
N LYS A 231 -13.83 7.85 22.57
CA LYS A 231 -14.24 9.08 23.26
C LYS A 231 -15.61 9.58 22.80
N LEU A 232 -16.26 8.87 21.89
CA LEU A 232 -17.62 9.10 21.35
C LEU A 232 -18.62 8.09 21.91
#